data_70fbeb8f97c0264bb2761e8a7a1bea7f
#
_entry.id   70fbeb8f97c0264bb2761e8a7a1bea7f
#
_cell.length_a   1.000
_cell.length_b   1.000
_cell.length_c   1.000
_cell.angle_alpha   90.00
_cell.angle_beta   90.00
_cell.angle_gamma   90.00
#
_symmetry.space_group_name_H-M   'P 1'
#
loop_
_entity.id
_entity.type
_entity.pdbx_description
1 polymer ?
#
loop_
_entity_poly.entity_id
_entity_poly.type
_entity_poly.pdbx_seq_one_letter_code
_entity_poly.pdbx_strand_id
1 'polypeptide(L)'
;MEDGEHRELMKAAIATEGEAHAALLAGDHEAARAGYATAVEQYRASWALAPPKSYGRLVGLIKAAVLGGQAASAATEVRAALEDDPDAGGSPVASYALAVAALIAEDDDAVAPLAGVMDPRGGAFERTATAMRALAARDGDAYAAAVEAIAADFAERDEHLTGVAIADTAIMLELIAAERGLAAGLQSPLVPAP
;
A
#
# COMPACT_ATOMS: atom_id res chain seq x y z
N MET A 1 27.29 14.64 -1.24
CA MET A 1 27.17 13.80 -0.04
C MET A 1 25.73 13.38 0.21
N GLU A 2 24.74 14.02 -0.44
CA GLU A 2 23.29 13.75 -0.28
C GLU A 2 22.72 12.66 -1.20
N ASP A 3 23.44 12.26 -2.25
CA ASP A 3 22.92 11.37 -3.31
C ASP A 3 22.72 9.90 -2.87
N GLY A 4 23.19 9.52 -1.68
CA GLY A 4 23.03 8.19 -1.10
C GLY A 4 22.04 8.10 0.07
N GLU A 5 21.83 9.18 0.81
CA GLU A 5 21.08 9.18 2.08
C GLU A 5 19.63 8.73 1.88
N HIS A 6 18.93 9.27 0.88
CA HIS A 6 17.55 8.85 0.58
C HIS A 6 17.43 7.36 0.23
N ARG A 7 18.50 6.74 -0.33
CA ARG A 7 18.53 5.31 -0.63
C ARG A 7 18.73 4.48 0.61
N GLU A 8 19.60 4.93 1.51
CA GLU A 8 19.82 4.24 2.80
C GLU A 8 18.56 4.32 3.68
N LEU A 9 17.89 5.46 3.70
CA LEU A 9 16.58 5.61 4.37
C LEU A 9 15.52 4.69 3.76
N MET A 10 15.49 4.55 2.43
CA MET A 10 14.57 3.62 1.76
C MET A 10 14.87 2.16 2.13
N LYS A 11 16.15 1.76 2.17
CA LYS A 11 16.55 0.41 2.60
C LYS A 11 16.18 0.16 4.05
N ALA A 12 16.41 1.15 4.94
CA ALA A 12 16.04 1.06 6.34
C ALA A 12 14.52 0.91 6.49
N ALA A 13 13.72 1.68 5.75
CA ALA A 13 12.27 1.58 5.75
C ALA A 13 11.78 0.18 5.35
N ILE A 14 12.33 -0.39 4.28
CA ILE A 14 11.99 -1.75 3.81
C ILE A 14 12.38 -2.80 4.86
N ALA A 15 13.55 -2.67 5.49
CA ALA A 15 13.98 -3.59 6.53
C ALA A 15 13.08 -3.52 7.78
N THR A 16 12.77 -2.31 8.25
CA THR A 16 11.87 -2.09 9.39
C THR A 16 10.45 -2.58 9.08
N GLU A 17 9.95 -2.36 7.86
CA GLU A 17 8.67 -2.90 7.40
C GLU A 17 8.68 -4.44 7.42
N GLY A 18 9.80 -5.08 7.03
CA GLY A 18 9.95 -6.54 7.12
C GLY A 18 9.88 -7.06 8.55
N GLU A 19 10.51 -6.38 9.50
CA GLU A 19 10.41 -6.73 10.93
C GLU A 19 8.96 -6.58 11.43
N ALA A 20 8.27 -5.51 11.02
CA ALA A 20 6.86 -5.30 11.34
C ALA A 20 5.95 -6.38 10.73
N HIS A 21 6.20 -6.81 9.49
CA HIS A 21 5.51 -7.93 8.84
C HIS A 21 5.69 -9.24 9.63
N ALA A 22 6.92 -9.54 10.05
CA ALA A 22 7.20 -10.74 10.85
C ALA A 22 6.47 -10.70 12.20
N ALA A 23 6.45 -9.55 12.88
CA ALA A 23 5.72 -9.35 14.12
C ALA A 23 4.20 -9.52 13.92
N LEU A 24 3.65 -8.96 12.84
CA LEU A 24 2.23 -9.09 12.49
C LEU A 24 1.84 -10.55 12.27
N LEU A 25 2.62 -11.31 11.52
CA LEU A 25 2.38 -12.75 11.28
C LEU A 25 2.53 -13.58 12.55
N ALA A 26 3.38 -13.14 13.49
CA ALA A 26 3.53 -13.78 14.80
C ALA A 26 2.40 -13.42 15.81
N GLY A 27 1.47 -12.52 15.43
CA GLY A 27 0.41 -12.03 16.30
C GLY A 27 0.86 -10.97 17.32
N ASP A 28 2.09 -10.46 17.20
CA ASP A 28 2.58 -9.35 18.02
C ASP A 28 2.16 -8.01 17.40
N HIS A 29 0.90 -7.66 17.63
CA HIS A 29 0.29 -6.46 17.06
C HIS A 29 0.91 -5.15 17.60
N GLU A 30 1.45 -5.17 18.83
CA GLU A 30 2.10 -3.98 19.41
C GLU A 30 3.43 -3.72 18.71
N ALA A 31 4.30 -4.73 18.60
CA ALA A 31 5.56 -4.62 17.89
C ALA A 31 5.35 -4.30 16.40
N ALA A 32 4.36 -4.94 15.74
CA ALA A 32 4.03 -4.65 14.35
C ALA A 32 3.64 -3.18 14.17
N ARG A 33 2.75 -2.65 15.00
CA ARG A 33 2.31 -1.24 14.92
C ARG A 33 3.46 -0.26 15.14
N ALA A 34 4.34 -0.53 16.12
CA ALA A 34 5.51 0.30 16.39
C ALA A 34 6.50 0.28 15.20
N GLY A 35 6.72 -0.90 14.61
CA GLY A 35 7.57 -1.07 13.44
C GLY A 35 7.02 -0.32 12.22
N TYR A 36 5.73 -0.44 11.93
CA TYR A 36 5.10 0.31 10.82
C TYR A 36 5.18 1.83 11.04
N ALA A 37 4.98 2.31 12.25
CA ALA A 37 5.13 3.75 12.56
C ALA A 37 6.57 4.22 12.26
N THR A 38 7.58 3.44 12.62
CA THR A 38 8.98 3.75 12.31
C THR A 38 9.24 3.71 10.81
N ALA A 39 8.72 2.71 10.09
CA ALA A 39 8.86 2.61 8.63
C ALA A 39 8.24 3.82 7.92
N VAL A 40 7.07 4.30 8.36
CA VAL A 40 6.42 5.53 7.85
C VAL A 40 7.35 6.73 7.94
N GLU A 41 7.99 6.96 9.10
CA GLU A 41 8.93 8.07 9.28
C GLU A 41 10.16 7.95 8.36
N GLN A 42 10.68 6.73 8.17
CA GLN A 42 11.82 6.48 7.29
C GLN A 42 11.45 6.69 5.81
N TYR A 43 10.27 6.23 5.36
CA TYR A 43 9.76 6.49 4.01
C TYR A 43 9.57 8.00 3.78
N ARG A 44 9.01 8.73 4.75
CA ARG A 44 8.83 10.18 4.72
C ARG A 44 10.16 10.91 4.58
N ALA A 45 11.14 10.58 5.41
CA ALA A 45 12.48 11.16 5.34
C ALA A 45 13.17 10.84 3.99
N SER A 46 13.03 9.59 3.51
CA SER A 46 13.52 9.19 2.20
C SER A 46 12.87 9.98 1.06
N TRP A 47 11.55 10.21 1.12
CA TRP A 47 10.82 11.01 0.12
C TRP A 47 11.31 12.45 0.07
N ALA A 48 11.49 13.09 1.22
CA ALA A 48 11.92 14.49 1.32
C ALA A 48 13.30 14.75 0.70
N LEU A 49 14.18 13.73 0.63
CA LEU A 49 15.53 13.81 0.07
C LEU A 49 15.64 13.20 -1.33
N ALA A 50 14.57 12.57 -1.82
CA ALA A 50 14.62 11.81 -3.07
C ALA A 50 14.54 12.72 -4.30
N PRO A 51 15.14 12.31 -5.43
CA PRO A 51 14.91 12.99 -6.69
C PRO A 51 13.43 12.91 -7.09
N PRO A 52 12.96 13.86 -7.93
CA PRO A 52 11.60 13.83 -8.47
C PRO A 52 11.19 12.47 -9.02
N LYS A 53 9.89 12.17 -9.00
CA LYS A 53 9.30 10.91 -9.51
C LYS A 53 9.67 9.65 -8.70
N SER A 54 10.18 9.80 -7.50
CA SER A 54 10.53 8.67 -6.62
C SER A 54 9.32 8.10 -5.86
N TYR A 55 8.16 8.02 -6.51
CA TYR A 55 6.84 7.73 -5.94
C TYR A 55 6.71 6.41 -5.16
N GLY A 56 7.61 5.44 -5.40
CA GLY A 56 7.61 4.19 -4.62
C GLY A 56 7.73 4.39 -3.11
N ARG A 57 8.28 5.53 -2.67
CA ARG A 57 8.38 5.91 -1.25
C ARG A 57 7.01 6.25 -0.66
N LEU A 58 6.17 6.92 -1.44
CA LEU A 58 4.81 7.24 -1.04
C LEU A 58 3.92 5.99 -1.01
N VAL A 59 4.16 5.02 -1.90
CA VAL A 59 3.51 3.70 -1.85
C VAL A 59 3.90 2.96 -0.57
N GLY A 60 5.20 2.90 -0.22
CA GLY A 60 5.65 2.29 1.03
C GLY A 60 5.05 3.00 2.25
N LEU A 61 5.10 4.34 2.27
CA LEU A 61 4.55 5.16 3.33
C LEU A 61 3.07 4.84 3.59
N ILE A 62 2.22 4.92 2.56
CA ILE A 62 0.77 4.74 2.75
C ILE A 62 0.41 3.29 3.12
N LYS A 63 1.11 2.29 2.56
CA LYS A 63 0.93 0.89 2.93
C LYS A 63 1.28 0.66 4.40
N ALA A 64 2.48 1.05 4.82
CA ALA A 64 2.92 0.93 6.21
C ALA A 64 1.98 1.69 7.16
N ALA A 65 1.50 2.87 6.78
CA ALA A 65 0.57 3.65 7.58
C ALA A 65 -0.79 2.97 7.74
N VAL A 66 -1.34 2.34 6.69
CA VAL A 66 -2.61 1.58 6.80
C VAL A 66 -2.41 0.39 7.73
N LEU A 67 -1.34 -0.40 7.53
CA LEU A 67 -1.02 -1.55 8.38
C LEU A 67 -0.73 -1.15 9.84
N GLY A 68 -0.19 0.05 10.07
CA GLY A 68 0.10 0.61 11.38
C GLY A 68 -1.06 1.37 12.05
N GLY A 69 -2.22 1.50 11.38
CA GLY A 69 -3.40 2.22 11.92
C GLY A 69 -3.31 3.74 11.81
N GLN A 70 -2.52 4.28 10.87
CA GLN A 70 -2.34 5.72 10.62
C GLN A 70 -2.88 6.14 9.23
N ALA A 71 -3.85 5.42 8.70
CA ALA A 71 -4.35 5.57 7.33
C ALA A 71 -4.75 7.00 6.97
N ALA A 72 -5.57 7.67 7.79
CA ALA A 72 -6.14 8.98 7.48
C ALA A 72 -5.07 10.08 7.36
N SER A 73 -4.06 10.11 8.25
CA SER A 73 -2.98 11.09 8.18
C SER A 73 -2.10 10.86 6.95
N ALA A 74 -1.79 9.60 6.62
CA ALA A 74 -1.00 9.26 5.44
C ALA A 74 -1.72 9.59 4.13
N ALA A 75 -3.04 9.38 4.06
CA ALA A 75 -3.85 9.75 2.89
C ALA A 75 -3.79 11.27 2.62
N THR A 76 -3.89 12.08 3.67
CA THR A 76 -3.76 13.53 3.58
C THR A 76 -2.35 13.93 3.10
N GLU A 77 -1.31 13.32 3.68
CA GLU A 77 0.09 13.58 3.33
C GLU A 77 0.40 13.22 1.88
N VAL A 78 -0.04 12.05 1.41
CA VAL A 78 0.18 11.61 0.02
C VAL A 78 -0.52 12.52 -0.98
N ARG A 79 -1.75 12.94 -0.70
CA ARG A 79 -2.46 13.89 -1.57
C ARG A 79 -1.73 15.22 -1.65
N ALA A 80 -1.32 15.79 -0.53
CA ALA A 80 -0.57 17.05 -0.48
C ALA A 80 0.80 16.94 -1.18
N ALA A 81 1.49 15.81 -1.05
CA ALA A 81 2.79 15.59 -1.68
C ALA A 81 2.72 15.51 -3.22
N LEU A 82 1.56 15.21 -3.80
CA LEU A 82 1.35 15.02 -5.24
C LEU A 82 0.41 16.05 -5.87
N GLU A 83 -0.13 17.00 -5.09
CA GLU A 83 -1.12 17.97 -5.55
C GLU A 83 -0.61 18.83 -6.72
N ASP A 84 0.63 19.30 -6.61
CA ASP A 84 1.26 20.18 -7.60
C ASP A 84 2.28 19.45 -8.51
N ASP A 85 2.34 18.11 -8.45
CA ASP A 85 3.27 17.33 -9.27
C ASP A 85 2.67 17.03 -10.66
N PRO A 86 3.15 17.69 -11.74
CA PRO A 86 2.58 17.52 -13.07
C PRO A 86 2.81 16.12 -13.65
N ASP A 87 3.76 15.36 -13.12
CA ASP A 87 4.12 14.02 -13.59
C ASP A 87 3.32 12.92 -12.85
N ALA A 88 2.68 13.25 -11.72
CA ALA A 88 1.94 12.27 -10.92
C ALA A 88 0.75 11.66 -11.68
N GLY A 89 0.02 12.48 -12.44
CA GLY A 89 -1.20 12.06 -13.15
C GLY A 89 -0.99 10.98 -14.21
N GLY A 90 0.23 10.84 -14.75
CA GLY A 90 0.59 9.81 -15.74
C GLY A 90 1.38 8.63 -15.17
N SER A 91 1.69 8.64 -13.88
CA SER A 91 2.50 7.63 -13.23
C SER A 91 1.65 6.53 -12.58
N PRO A 92 1.74 5.25 -13.00
CA PRO A 92 1.06 4.15 -12.33
C PRO A 92 1.40 4.03 -10.85
N VAL A 93 2.64 4.38 -10.45
CA VAL A 93 3.10 4.30 -9.05
C VAL A 93 2.49 5.42 -8.21
N ALA A 94 2.45 6.66 -8.73
CA ALA A 94 1.78 7.77 -8.06
C ALA A 94 0.26 7.52 -7.98
N SER A 95 -0.35 7.03 -9.07
CA SER A 95 -1.77 6.69 -9.12
C SER A 95 -2.15 5.59 -8.12
N TYR A 96 -1.26 4.62 -7.87
CA TYR A 96 -1.46 3.64 -6.80
C TYR A 96 -1.60 4.33 -5.44
N ALA A 97 -0.65 5.19 -5.07
CA ALA A 97 -0.68 5.87 -3.77
C ALA A 97 -1.90 6.80 -3.64
N LEU A 98 -2.25 7.53 -4.71
CA LEU A 98 -3.43 8.40 -4.75
C LEU A 98 -4.74 7.60 -4.69
N ALA A 99 -4.85 6.45 -5.35
CA ALA A 99 -6.04 5.60 -5.29
C ALA A 99 -6.26 5.02 -3.89
N VAL A 100 -5.18 4.59 -3.19
CA VAL A 100 -5.27 4.19 -1.78
C VAL A 100 -5.74 5.36 -0.92
N ALA A 101 -5.17 6.55 -1.12
CA ALA A 101 -5.57 7.76 -0.39
C ALA A 101 -7.03 8.15 -0.67
N ALA A 102 -7.51 7.96 -1.91
CA ALA A 102 -8.90 8.20 -2.28
C ALA A 102 -9.85 7.21 -1.58
N LEU A 103 -9.52 5.92 -1.56
CA LEU A 103 -10.29 4.90 -0.85
C LEU A 103 -10.40 5.20 0.65
N ILE A 104 -9.30 5.59 1.30
CA ILE A 104 -9.28 5.95 2.72
C ILE A 104 -10.18 7.17 2.99
N ALA A 105 -10.20 8.14 2.09
CA ALA A 105 -11.00 9.35 2.20
C ALA A 105 -12.46 9.16 1.72
N GLU A 106 -12.86 7.98 1.28
CA GLU A 106 -14.15 7.66 0.66
C GLU A 106 -14.48 8.51 -0.59
N ASP A 107 -13.44 8.95 -1.31
CA ASP A 107 -13.52 9.67 -2.57
C ASP A 107 -13.57 8.66 -3.73
N ASP A 108 -14.69 7.94 -3.81
CA ASP A 108 -14.86 6.79 -4.72
C ASP A 108 -14.76 7.21 -6.21
N ASP A 109 -15.21 8.41 -6.55
CA ASP A 109 -15.16 8.92 -7.92
C ASP A 109 -13.72 9.11 -8.43
N ALA A 110 -12.78 9.40 -7.54
CA ALA A 110 -11.37 9.56 -7.90
C ALA A 110 -10.67 8.23 -8.20
N VAL A 111 -11.18 7.09 -7.71
CA VAL A 111 -10.50 5.79 -7.81
C VAL A 111 -10.44 5.27 -9.24
N ALA A 112 -11.55 5.32 -9.98
CA ALA A 112 -11.62 4.73 -11.32
C ALA A 112 -10.63 5.36 -12.33
N PRO A 113 -10.47 6.70 -12.42
CA PRO A 113 -9.44 7.30 -13.26
C PRO A 113 -8.02 6.90 -12.87
N LEU A 114 -7.70 6.87 -11.57
CA LEU A 114 -6.38 6.49 -11.07
C LEU A 114 -6.05 5.01 -11.37
N ALA A 115 -7.02 4.12 -11.16
CA ALA A 115 -6.90 2.71 -11.52
C ALA A 115 -6.69 2.52 -13.03
N GLY A 116 -7.32 3.34 -13.87
CA GLY A 116 -7.12 3.35 -15.32
C GLY A 116 -5.68 3.67 -15.74
N VAL A 117 -4.95 4.48 -14.97
CA VAL A 117 -3.51 4.75 -15.19
C VAL A 117 -2.65 3.55 -14.79
N MET A 118 -3.11 2.74 -13.84
CA MET A 118 -2.38 1.55 -13.37
C MET A 118 -2.50 0.36 -14.33
N ASP A 119 -3.65 0.17 -15.00
CA ASP A 119 -3.96 -0.99 -15.84
C ASP A 119 -2.92 -1.31 -16.92
N PRO A 120 -2.41 -0.34 -17.70
CA PRO A 120 -1.46 -0.64 -18.79
C PRO A 120 -0.14 -1.24 -18.30
N ARG A 121 0.17 -1.13 -17.01
CA ARG A 121 1.36 -1.74 -16.44
C ARG A 121 1.23 -3.26 -16.28
N GLY A 122 0.00 -3.76 -16.22
CA GLY A 122 -0.29 -5.18 -16.07
C GLY A 122 0.11 -5.78 -14.72
N GLY A 123 -0.01 -7.08 -14.61
CA GLY A 123 0.47 -7.85 -13.45
C GLY A 123 -0.12 -7.38 -12.11
N ALA A 124 0.73 -7.13 -11.13
CA ALA A 124 0.30 -6.73 -9.79
C ALA A 124 -0.45 -5.38 -9.78
N PHE A 125 -0.09 -4.43 -10.66
CA PHE A 125 -0.77 -3.15 -10.76
C PHE A 125 -2.21 -3.29 -11.26
N GLU A 126 -2.42 -4.07 -12.32
CA GLU A 126 -3.75 -4.35 -12.88
C GLU A 126 -4.65 -5.07 -11.87
N ARG A 127 -4.13 -6.10 -11.18
CA ARG A 127 -4.89 -6.80 -10.13
C ARG A 127 -5.29 -5.87 -9.00
N THR A 128 -4.36 -5.02 -8.53
CA THR A 128 -4.64 -4.04 -7.48
C THR A 128 -5.66 -2.99 -7.96
N ALA A 129 -5.53 -2.49 -9.18
CA ALA A 129 -6.49 -1.56 -9.78
C ALA A 129 -7.90 -2.16 -9.86
N THR A 130 -8.00 -3.44 -10.19
CA THR A 130 -9.28 -4.16 -10.22
C THR A 130 -9.93 -4.23 -8.85
N ALA A 131 -9.17 -4.58 -7.81
CA ALA A 131 -9.68 -4.63 -6.44
C ALA A 131 -10.09 -3.23 -5.93
N MET A 132 -9.30 -2.20 -6.23
CA MET A 132 -9.61 -0.82 -5.85
C MET A 132 -10.90 -0.31 -6.51
N ARG A 133 -11.12 -0.60 -7.80
CA ARG A 133 -12.37 -0.25 -8.50
C ARG A 133 -13.58 -0.96 -7.90
N ALA A 134 -13.47 -2.25 -7.63
CA ALA A 134 -14.57 -3.01 -7.02
C ALA A 134 -14.93 -2.46 -5.64
N LEU A 135 -13.92 -2.11 -4.84
CA LEU A 135 -14.11 -1.52 -3.52
C LEU A 135 -14.77 -0.13 -3.60
N ALA A 136 -14.35 0.73 -4.54
CA ALA A 136 -14.96 2.03 -4.78
C ALA A 136 -16.40 1.91 -5.30
N ALA A 137 -16.67 0.92 -6.15
CA ALA A 137 -18.03 0.62 -6.64
C ALA A 137 -18.92 -0.03 -5.59
N ARG A 138 -18.39 -0.36 -4.41
CA ARG A 138 -19.05 -1.11 -3.32
C ARG A 138 -19.59 -2.48 -3.79
N ASP A 139 -18.92 -3.09 -4.77
CA ASP A 139 -19.20 -4.42 -5.28
C ASP A 139 -18.39 -5.46 -4.46
N GLY A 140 -19.00 -5.97 -3.40
CA GLY A 140 -18.36 -6.90 -2.48
C GLY A 140 -17.92 -8.22 -3.13
N ASP A 141 -18.71 -8.75 -4.08
CA ASP A 141 -18.38 -10.01 -4.75
C ASP A 141 -17.19 -9.83 -5.70
N ALA A 142 -17.18 -8.77 -6.50
CA ALA A 142 -16.06 -8.44 -7.37
C ALA A 142 -14.80 -8.11 -6.56
N TYR A 143 -14.94 -7.40 -5.42
CA TYR A 143 -13.84 -7.10 -4.51
C TYR A 143 -13.24 -8.38 -3.92
N ALA A 144 -14.07 -9.29 -3.39
CA ALA A 144 -13.61 -10.55 -2.81
C ALA A 144 -12.79 -11.37 -3.82
N ALA A 145 -13.30 -11.54 -5.04
CA ALA A 145 -12.58 -12.26 -6.10
C ALA A 145 -11.24 -11.58 -6.45
N ALA A 146 -11.21 -10.24 -6.50
CA ALA A 146 -10.00 -9.50 -6.85
C ALA A 146 -8.94 -9.54 -5.74
N VAL A 147 -9.33 -9.42 -4.46
CA VAL A 147 -8.37 -9.46 -3.34
C VAL A 147 -7.84 -10.88 -3.10
N GLU A 148 -8.63 -11.92 -3.34
CA GLU A 148 -8.17 -13.31 -3.37
C GLU A 148 -7.10 -13.53 -4.45
N ALA A 149 -7.31 -12.97 -5.66
CA ALA A 149 -6.32 -13.06 -6.74
C ALA A 149 -5.00 -12.35 -6.39
N ILE A 150 -5.04 -11.24 -5.62
CA ILE A 150 -3.84 -10.60 -5.08
C ILE A 150 -3.13 -11.53 -4.10
N ALA A 151 -3.85 -12.11 -3.14
CA ALA A 151 -3.25 -13.01 -2.14
C ALA A 151 -2.63 -14.25 -2.80
N ALA A 152 -3.28 -14.82 -3.84
CA ALA A 152 -2.76 -15.93 -4.62
C ALA A 152 -1.45 -15.57 -5.35
N ASP A 153 -1.39 -14.39 -6.00
CA ASP A 153 -0.17 -13.90 -6.64
C ASP A 153 1.01 -13.78 -5.65
N PHE A 154 0.73 -13.31 -4.44
CA PHE A 154 1.77 -13.27 -3.39
C PHE A 154 2.26 -14.66 -2.98
N ALA A 155 1.38 -15.65 -2.95
CA ALA A 155 1.73 -17.03 -2.60
C ALA A 155 2.59 -17.73 -3.67
N GLU A 156 2.51 -17.27 -4.92
CA GLU A 156 3.29 -17.81 -6.05
C GLU A 156 4.67 -17.15 -6.21
N ARG A 157 4.99 -16.12 -5.42
CA ARG A 157 6.27 -15.41 -5.52
C ARG A 157 7.40 -16.14 -4.83
N ASP A 158 8.53 -16.25 -5.50
CA ASP A 158 9.78 -16.77 -4.92
C ASP A 158 10.46 -15.74 -4.00
N GLU A 159 10.22 -14.44 -4.23
CA GLU A 159 10.84 -13.35 -3.49
C GLU A 159 9.82 -12.30 -3.06
N HIS A 160 9.99 -11.74 -1.86
CA HIS A 160 9.21 -10.64 -1.32
C HIS A 160 10.12 -9.44 -1.03
N LEU A 161 9.64 -8.23 -1.30
CA LEU A 161 10.41 -6.99 -1.18
C LEU A 161 11.05 -6.83 0.22
N THR A 162 10.33 -7.20 1.26
CA THR A 162 10.79 -7.09 2.65
C THR A 162 11.51 -8.34 3.16
N GLY A 163 11.66 -9.39 2.33
CA GLY A 163 12.18 -10.70 2.73
C GLY A 163 11.21 -11.54 3.56
N VAL A 164 10.01 -11.04 3.84
CA VAL A 164 8.95 -11.74 4.58
C VAL A 164 7.81 -12.09 3.63
N ALA A 165 7.42 -13.36 3.61
CA ALA A 165 6.29 -13.83 2.81
C ALA A 165 4.97 -13.39 3.45
N ILE A 166 4.41 -12.29 2.97
CA ILE A 166 3.17 -11.69 3.44
C ILE A 166 2.44 -11.02 2.26
N ALA A 167 1.13 -11.14 2.19
CA ALA A 167 0.30 -10.50 1.17
C ALA A 167 -0.10 -9.07 1.62
N ASP A 168 0.89 -8.22 1.85
CA ASP A 168 0.75 -6.88 2.42
C ASP A 168 -0.28 -6.00 1.71
N THR A 169 -0.33 -6.06 0.37
CA THR A 169 -1.31 -5.32 -0.44
C THR A 169 -2.73 -5.83 -0.21
N ALA A 170 -2.92 -7.15 -0.08
CA ALA A 170 -4.22 -7.71 0.22
C ALA A 170 -4.69 -7.33 1.64
N ILE A 171 -3.77 -7.39 2.62
CA ILE A 171 -4.07 -6.99 4.01
C ILE A 171 -4.43 -5.50 4.08
N MET A 172 -3.67 -4.64 3.41
CA MET A 172 -3.98 -3.20 3.34
C MET A 172 -5.39 -2.95 2.78
N LEU A 173 -5.76 -3.61 1.69
CA LEU A 173 -7.08 -3.46 1.09
C LEU A 173 -8.19 -4.03 1.99
N GLU A 174 -7.96 -5.16 2.67
CA GLU A 174 -8.91 -5.72 3.65
C GLU A 174 -9.15 -4.78 4.83
N LEU A 175 -8.12 -4.10 5.33
CA LEU A 175 -8.28 -3.10 6.40
C LEU A 175 -9.15 -1.92 5.93
N ILE A 176 -8.90 -1.41 4.72
CA ILE A 176 -9.74 -0.35 4.13
C ILE A 176 -11.16 -0.84 3.87
N ALA A 177 -11.31 -2.08 3.38
CA ALA A 177 -12.61 -2.69 3.12
C ALA A 177 -13.42 -2.92 4.42
N ALA A 178 -12.74 -3.28 5.52
CA ALA A 178 -13.37 -3.45 6.83
C ALA A 178 -14.03 -2.16 7.35
N GLU A 179 -13.33 -1.02 7.23
CA GLU A 179 -13.90 0.30 7.57
C GLU A 179 -15.15 0.64 6.73
N ARG A 180 -15.25 0.07 5.54
CA ARG A 180 -16.35 0.27 4.59
C ARG A 180 -17.44 -0.81 4.67
N GLY A 181 -17.27 -1.82 5.54
CA GLY A 181 -18.17 -2.96 5.68
C GLY A 181 -18.16 -3.94 4.49
N LEU A 182 -17.04 -4.02 3.76
CA LEU A 182 -16.86 -4.81 2.54
C LEU A 182 -15.72 -5.83 2.63
N ALA A 183 -15.15 -6.07 3.82
CA ALA A 183 -14.06 -7.04 3.99
C ALA A 183 -14.46 -8.43 3.49
N ALA A 184 -13.59 -9.04 2.68
CA ALA A 184 -13.80 -10.39 2.13
C ALA A 184 -13.51 -11.50 3.15
N GLY A 185 -12.73 -11.20 4.20
CA GLY A 185 -12.34 -12.18 5.21
C GLY A 185 -11.36 -13.22 4.66
N LEU A 186 -10.30 -12.75 4.00
CA LEU A 186 -9.30 -13.60 3.37
C LEU A 186 -8.76 -14.69 4.28
N GLN A 187 -8.67 -15.91 3.76
CA GLN A 187 -8.04 -17.05 4.40
C GLN A 187 -6.78 -17.46 3.61
N SER A 188 -5.63 -17.06 4.11
CA SER A 188 -4.34 -17.37 3.47
C SER A 188 -3.24 -17.45 4.52
N PRO A 189 -2.25 -18.35 4.37
CA PRO A 189 -1.09 -18.38 5.27
C PRO A 189 -0.23 -17.11 5.19
N LEU A 190 -0.44 -16.27 4.16
CA LEU A 190 0.24 -14.99 3.97
C LEU A 190 -0.56 -13.80 4.52
N VAL A 191 -1.69 -14.06 5.17
CA VAL A 191 -2.54 -13.07 5.83
C VAL A 191 -2.64 -13.47 7.30
N PRO A 192 -2.39 -12.57 8.27
CA PRO A 192 -2.50 -12.88 9.69
C PRO A 192 -3.91 -13.40 10.00
N ALA A 193 -4.00 -14.31 10.98
CA ALA A 193 -5.29 -14.72 11.51
C ALA A 193 -6.01 -13.49 12.13
N PRO A 194 -7.33 -13.39 12.01
CA PRO A 194 -8.12 -12.30 12.55
C PRO A 194 -8.07 -12.24 14.08
#